data_81dca2b0b62b1928f883c378d6de289c
#
_entry.id   81dca2b0b62b1928f883c378d6de289c
#
_cell.length_a   1.000
_cell.length_b   1.000
_cell.length_c   1.000
_cell.angle_alpha   90.00
_cell.angle_beta   90.00
_cell.angle_gamma   90.00
#
_symmetry.space_group_name_H-M   'P 1'
#
loop_
_entity.id
_entity.type
_entity.pdbx_description
1 polymer ?
#
loop_
_entity_poly.entity_id
_entity_poly.type
_entity_poly.pdbx_seq_one_letter_code
_entity_poly.pdbx_strand_id
1 'polypeptide(L)'
;SVALPHPHLIQGEATNLLGEPVMHVEHALRAVNHVDFDTINEVITPLHAATQNVIGIGLAMPGVVDGNGLVKRSTLLGWRNVDVRTLIERRFSLPVTVNNDATAAMFTERLFGKGGPNMMFVRLRRGVGGAVLLGDVPVFGETPAGGEIGHISLDPQGPPCACGKRGCLERLVSATSLHARLQRSDERMRASILREAGTYLGTALSMPVGLLDLADVCVYGQSDIVNDTLLSAAQAQLDLLTGSSFHPRTIIRRCECEGEITLRGEALSVLHDYLENR
;
A
#
# COMPACT_ATOMS: atom_id res chain seq x y z
N SER A 1 -15.49 2.55 3.60
CA SER A 1 -14.24 1.86 3.21
C SER A 1 -13.82 0.84 4.25
N VAL A 2 -13.15 -0.24 3.82
CA VAL A 2 -12.65 -1.33 4.68
C VAL A 2 -11.20 -1.62 4.32
N ALA A 3 -10.35 -1.85 5.31
CA ALA A 3 -8.94 -2.21 5.14
C ALA A 3 -8.42 -3.15 6.25
N LEU A 4 -7.25 -3.76 6.03
CA LEU A 4 -6.56 -4.65 6.96
C LEU A 4 -5.24 -4.03 7.43
N PRO A 5 -5.25 -3.14 8.41
CA PRO A 5 -4.04 -2.47 8.88
C PRO A 5 -3.12 -3.38 9.69
N HIS A 6 -3.67 -4.43 10.31
CA HIS A 6 -2.96 -5.31 11.25
C HIS A 6 -3.32 -6.80 11.05
N PRO A 7 -2.41 -7.77 11.38
CA PRO A 7 -2.65 -9.21 11.23
C PRO A 7 -3.88 -9.75 11.98
N HIS A 8 -4.30 -9.06 13.01
CA HIS A 8 -5.39 -9.46 13.90
C HIS A 8 -6.58 -8.50 13.84
N LEU A 9 -6.59 -7.56 12.87
CA LEU A 9 -7.57 -6.49 12.84
C LEU A 9 -7.99 -6.18 11.41
N ILE A 10 -9.29 -6.09 11.19
CA ILE A 10 -9.92 -5.46 10.04
C ILE A 10 -10.64 -4.19 10.53
N GLN A 11 -10.54 -3.12 9.77
CA GLN A 11 -11.13 -1.84 10.10
C GLN A 11 -12.04 -1.37 8.97
N GLY A 12 -13.04 -0.59 9.35
CA GLY A 12 -13.89 0.11 8.41
C GLY A 12 -14.22 1.52 8.86
N GLU A 13 -14.41 2.40 7.88
CA GLU A 13 -14.85 3.76 8.10
C GLU A 13 -15.99 4.13 7.16
N ALA A 14 -17.01 4.79 7.70
CA ALA A 14 -17.90 5.62 6.90
C ALA A 14 -17.32 7.04 6.85
N THR A 15 -17.22 7.61 5.66
CA THR A 15 -16.72 8.97 5.44
C THR A 15 -17.79 9.81 4.76
N ASN A 16 -17.73 11.13 4.95
CA ASN A 16 -18.48 12.05 4.10
C ASN A 16 -17.79 12.22 2.73
N LEU A 17 -18.37 13.03 1.84
CA LEU A 17 -17.83 13.28 0.49
C LEU A 17 -16.49 14.07 0.49
N LEU A 18 -16.08 14.61 1.64
CA LEU A 18 -14.78 15.26 1.81
C LEU A 18 -13.69 14.29 2.32
N GLY A 19 -14.04 12.99 2.48
CA GLY A 19 -13.13 11.98 3.00
C GLY A 19 -12.90 12.08 4.51
N GLU A 20 -13.75 12.82 5.24
CA GLU A 20 -13.67 12.92 6.69
C GLU A 20 -14.43 11.75 7.34
N PRO A 21 -13.83 11.05 8.30
CA PRO A 21 -14.47 9.91 8.96
C PRO A 21 -15.64 10.40 9.84
N VAL A 22 -16.82 9.77 9.67
CA VAL A 22 -18.03 10.01 10.48
C VAL A 22 -18.31 8.85 11.42
N MET A 23 -17.83 7.66 11.10
CA MET A 23 -17.93 6.48 11.95
C MET A 23 -16.77 5.53 11.66
N HIS A 24 -16.22 4.94 12.72
CA HIS A 24 -15.13 3.95 12.64
C HIS A 24 -15.55 2.65 13.33
N VAL A 25 -15.20 1.51 12.74
CA VAL A 25 -15.45 0.17 13.27
C VAL A 25 -14.17 -0.63 13.20
N GLU A 26 -13.83 -1.30 14.29
CA GLU A 26 -12.74 -2.26 14.36
C GLU A 26 -13.30 -3.65 14.68
N HIS A 27 -12.80 -4.66 14.00
CA HIS A 27 -13.15 -6.05 14.25
C HIS A 27 -11.89 -6.91 14.38
N ALA A 28 -11.76 -7.60 15.52
CA ALA A 28 -10.64 -8.49 15.77
C ALA A 28 -10.79 -9.77 14.95
N LEU A 29 -9.76 -10.16 14.21
CA LEU A 29 -9.73 -11.38 13.43
C LEU A 29 -9.57 -12.61 14.35
N ARG A 30 -10.32 -13.67 14.07
CA ARG A 30 -10.28 -14.95 14.80
C ARG A 30 -8.92 -15.65 14.72
N ALA A 31 -8.19 -15.43 13.64
CA ALA A 31 -6.82 -15.90 13.44
C ALA A 31 -6.04 -14.90 12.60
N VAL A 32 -4.70 -15.02 12.62
CA VAL A 32 -3.79 -14.16 11.86
C VAL A 32 -4.16 -14.13 10.38
N ASN A 33 -4.51 -12.95 9.88
CA ASN A 33 -4.89 -12.72 8.48
C ASN A 33 -6.08 -13.56 7.98
N HIS A 34 -6.86 -14.16 8.88
CA HIS A 34 -8.03 -14.92 8.49
C HIS A 34 -9.20 -13.97 8.26
N VAL A 35 -9.43 -13.66 7.00
CA VAL A 35 -10.54 -12.83 6.52
C VAL A 35 -11.38 -13.65 5.57
N ASP A 36 -12.64 -13.76 5.87
CA ASP A 36 -13.68 -14.34 5.03
C ASP A 36 -14.77 -13.31 4.75
N PHE A 37 -15.77 -13.70 4.00
CA PHE A 37 -16.88 -12.83 3.65
C PHE A 37 -17.68 -12.37 4.88
N ASP A 38 -17.87 -13.24 5.87
CA ASP A 38 -18.59 -12.90 7.10
C ASP A 38 -17.84 -11.85 7.92
N THR A 39 -16.52 -11.98 8.02
CA THR A 39 -15.65 -10.98 8.68
C THR A 39 -15.79 -9.58 8.05
N ILE A 40 -15.83 -9.51 6.71
CA ILE A 40 -16.04 -8.24 6.00
C ILE A 40 -17.43 -7.68 6.28
N ASN A 41 -18.47 -8.55 6.29
CA ASN A 41 -19.84 -8.14 6.60
C ASN A 41 -19.99 -7.62 8.03
N GLU A 42 -19.30 -8.21 9.01
CA GLU A 42 -19.33 -7.77 10.41
C GLU A 42 -18.79 -6.33 10.57
N VAL A 43 -17.93 -5.89 9.67
CA VAL A 43 -17.44 -4.49 9.63
C VAL A 43 -18.38 -3.56 8.85
N ILE A 44 -18.88 -4.00 7.69
CA ILE A 44 -19.71 -3.13 6.82
C ILE A 44 -21.12 -2.95 7.40
N THR A 45 -21.72 -3.98 7.98
CA THR A 45 -23.12 -3.95 8.43
C THR A 45 -23.40 -2.79 9.41
N PRO A 46 -22.65 -2.59 10.51
CA PRO A 46 -22.89 -1.47 11.42
C PRO A 46 -22.64 -0.11 10.76
N LEU A 47 -21.64 0.03 9.89
CA LEU A 47 -21.37 1.27 9.15
C LEU A 47 -22.55 1.60 8.22
N HIS A 48 -23.05 0.62 7.49
CA HIS A 48 -24.18 0.81 6.55
C HIS A 48 -25.48 1.13 7.31
N ALA A 49 -25.74 0.47 8.45
CA ALA A 49 -26.93 0.72 9.24
C ALA A 49 -26.98 2.12 9.89
N ALA A 50 -25.79 2.66 10.22
CA ALA A 50 -25.66 3.97 10.87
C ALA A 50 -25.57 5.15 9.89
N THR A 51 -25.42 4.90 8.56
CA THR A 51 -25.13 5.93 7.57
C THR A 51 -26.29 6.01 6.56
N GLN A 52 -26.75 7.23 6.28
CA GLN A 52 -27.77 7.48 5.23
C GLN A 52 -27.10 7.90 3.92
N ASN A 53 -27.77 7.62 2.79
CA ASN A 53 -27.34 8.04 1.44
C ASN A 53 -25.94 7.55 1.08
N VAL A 54 -25.61 6.30 1.40
CA VAL A 54 -24.33 5.66 1.04
C VAL A 54 -24.24 5.56 -0.48
N ILE A 55 -23.17 6.12 -1.07
CA ILE A 55 -22.95 6.12 -2.52
C ILE A 55 -22.21 4.87 -3.01
N GLY A 56 -21.51 4.15 -2.14
CA GLY A 56 -20.78 2.93 -2.47
C GLY A 56 -19.94 2.42 -1.31
N ILE A 57 -19.32 1.27 -1.52
CA ILE A 57 -18.45 0.59 -0.55
C ILE A 57 -17.07 0.40 -1.19
N GLY A 58 -16.01 0.77 -0.48
CA GLY A 58 -14.63 0.56 -0.89
C GLY A 58 -13.94 -0.52 -0.07
N LEU A 59 -13.17 -1.39 -0.72
CA LEU A 59 -12.40 -2.46 -0.09
C LEU A 59 -10.93 -2.36 -0.50
N ALA A 60 -10.05 -2.01 0.43
CA ALA A 60 -8.60 -2.03 0.21
C ALA A 60 -8.03 -3.39 0.61
N MET A 61 -7.66 -4.20 -0.37
CA MET A 61 -7.21 -5.58 -0.17
C MET A 61 -5.71 -5.74 -0.41
N PRO A 62 -5.00 -6.49 0.44
CA PRO A 62 -3.60 -6.81 0.18
C PRO A 62 -3.47 -7.81 -0.96
N GLY A 63 -2.55 -7.56 -1.90
CA GLY A 63 -2.24 -8.43 -3.03
C GLY A 63 -2.72 -7.91 -4.38
N VAL A 64 -2.75 -8.79 -5.38
CA VAL A 64 -3.09 -8.45 -6.76
C VAL A 64 -4.60 -8.39 -6.94
N VAL A 65 -5.12 -7.19 -7.22
CA VAL A 65 -6.54 -6.92 -7.49
C VAL A 65 -6.67 -6.42 -8.93
N ASP A 66 -7.61 -6.98 -9.70
CA ASP A 66 -7.83 -6.50 -11.06
C ASP A 66 -8.89 -5.38 -11.15
N GLY A 67 -9.00 -4.77 -12.34
CA GLY A 67 -9.93 -3.67 -12.58
C GLY A 67 -11.42 -4.01 -12.37
N ASN A 68 -11.76 -5.29 -12.26
CA ASN A 68 -13.12 -5.76 -11.93
C ASN A 68 -13.31 -6.01 -10.43
N GLY A 69 -12.29 -5.76 -9.60
CA GLY A 69 -12.35 -6.01 -8.17
C GLY A 69 -12.16 -7.47 -7.77
N LEU A 70 -11.68 -8.32 -8.69
CA LEU A 70 -11.29 -9.70 -8.39
C LEU A 70 -9.93 -9.72 -7.70
N VAL A 71 -9.84 -10.27 -6.50
CA VAL A 71 -8.56 -10.56 -5.84
C VAL A 71 -7.94 -11.80 -6.48
N LYS A 72 -7.07 -11.62 -7.47
CA LYS A 72 -6.41 -12.72 -8.19
C LYS A 72 -5.51 -13.53 -7.27
N ARG A 73 -4.77 -12.83 -6.42
CA ARG A 73 -3.87 -13.47 -5.45
C ARG A 73 -3.58 -12.55 -4.28
N SER A 74 -3.81 -13.04 -3.09
CA SER A 74 -3.30 -12.45 -1.85
C SER A 74 -2.53 -13.51 -1.07
N THR A 75 -1.21 -13.37 -1.02
CA THR A 75 -0.35 -14.26 -0.23
C THR A 75 -0.63 -14.11 1.28
N LEU A 76 -0.97 -12.89 1.69
CA LEU A 76 -1.29 -12.55 3.07
C LEU A 76 -2.58 -13.24 3.56
N LEU A 77 -3.62 -13.24 2.72
CA LEU A 77 -4.95 -13.80 3.05
C LEU A 77 -5.09 -15.27 2.62
N GLY A 78 -4.15 -15.80 1.87
CA GLY A 78 -4.27 -17.12 1.25
C GLY A 78 -5.32 -17.17 0.13
N TRP A 79 -5.77 -16.03 -0.39
CA TRP A 79 -6.82 -15.94 -1.40
C TRP A 79 -6.28 -16.17 -2.82
N ARG A 80 -7.13 -16.82 -3.64
CA ARG A 80 -6.91 -16.99 -5.08
C ARG A 80 -8.25 -16.87 -5.81
N ASN A 81 -8.33 -15.95 -6.77
CA ASN A 81 -9.51 -15.71 -7.62
C ASN A 81 -10.80 -15.52 -6.78
N VAL A 82 -10.74 -14.65 -5.77
CA VAL A 82 -11.88 -14.32 -4.92
C VAL A 82 -12.57 -13.06 -5.46
N ASP A 83 -13.79 -13.22 -5.93
CA ASP A 83 -14.63 -12.11 -6.40
C ASP A 83 -15.37 -11.47 -5.21
N VAL A 84 -14.61 -10.72 -4.41
CA VAL A 84 -15.13 -10.04 -3.23
C VAL A 84 -16.09 -8.91 -3.62
N ARG A 85 -15.88 -8.26 -4.76
CA ARG A 85 -16.75 -7.19 -5.28
C ARG A 85 -18.17 -7.69 -5.44
N THR A 86 -18.39 -8.71 -6.27
CA THR A 86 -19.72 -9.26 -6.54
C THR A 86 -20.41 -9.77 -5.26
N LEU A 87 -19.66 -10.37 -4.34
CA LEU A 87 -20.20 -10.85 -3.09
C LEU A 87 -20.77 -9.71 -2.21
N ILE A 88 -20.05 -8.61 -2.10
CA ILE A 88 -20.45 -7.44 -1.30
C ILE A 88 -21.57 -6.66 -2.02
N GLU A 89 -21.49 -6.46 -3.34
CA GLU A 89 -22.54 -5.82 -4.13
C GLU A 89 -23.90 -6.52 -3.96
N ARG A 90 -23.92 -7.84 -4.04
CA ARG A 90 -25.14 -8.65 -3.83
C ARG A 90 -25.70 -8.52 -2.42
N ARG A 91 -24.82 -8.38 -1.42
CA ARG A 91 -25.24 -8.31 -0.01
C ARG A 91 -25.84 -6.97 0.38
N PHE A 92 -25.26 -5.86 -0.12
CA PHE A 92 -25.63 -4.50 0.28
C PHE A 92 -26.41 -3.73 -0.79
N SER A 93 -26.49 -4.23 -2.02
CA SER A 93 -27.11 -3.56 -3.16
C SER A 93 -26.53 -2.16 -3.43
N LEU A 94 -25.22 -2.02 -3.26
CA LEU A 94 -24.44 -0.80 -3.48
C LEU A 94 -23.29 -1.08 -4.44
N PRO A 95 -22.82 -0.08 -5.21
CA PRO A 95 -21.59 -0.19 -5.98
C PRO A 95 -20.40 -0.48 -5.06
N VAL A 96 -19.49 -1.32 -5.54
CA VAL A 96 -18.29 -1.71 -4.76
C VAL A 96 -17.04 -1.47 -5.58
N THR A 97 -16.10 -0.72 -5.02
CA THR A 97 -14.75 -0.53 -5.54
C THR A 97 -13.78 -1.40 -4.75
N VAL A 98 -12.85 -2.06 -5.41
CA VAL A 98 -11.82 -2.88 -4.74
C VAL A 98 -10.47 -2.52 -5.30
N ASN A 99 -9.55 -2.06 -4.45
CA ASN A 99 -8.18 -1.70 -4.82
C ASN A 99 -7.14 -2.49 -4.01
N ASN A 100 -5.92 -2.51 -4.52
CA ASN A 100 -4.76 -2.87 -3.70
C ASN A 100 -4.55 -1.81 -2.61
N ASP A 101 -4.11 -2.22 -1.43
CA ASP A 101 -3.93 -1.36 -0.26
C ASP A 101 -2.86 -0.25 -0.44
N ALA A 102 -1.84 -0.47 -1.27
CA ALA A 102 -0.87 0.57 -1.61
C ALA A 102 -1.44 1.57 -2.63
N THR A 103 -2.24 1.11 -3.59
CA THR A 103 -2.95 1.98 -4.54
C THR A 103 -3.96 2.88 -3.83
N ALA A 104 -4.76 2.32 -2.93
CA ALA A 104 -5.67 3.11 -2.10
C ALA A 104 -4.92 4.18 -1.29
N ALA A 105 -3.85 3.80 -0.59
CA ALA A 105 -3.03 4.73 0.19
C ALA A 105 -2.39 5.85 -0.66
N MET A 106 -1.97 5.53 -1.88
CA MET A 106 -1.41 6.50 -2.84
C MET A 106 -2.40 7.62 -3.17
N PHE A 107 -3.69 7.32 -3.34
CA PHE A 107 -4.70 8.34 -3.61
C PHE A 107 -4.83 9.35 -2.48
N THR A 108 -4.69 8.92 -1.22
CA THR A 108 -4.67 9.86 -0.08
C THR A 108 -3.51 10.84 -0.18
N GLU A 109 -2.29 10.35 -0.42
CA GLU A 109 -1.11 11.20 -0.55
C GLU A 109 -1.20 12.11 -1.78
N ARG A 110 -1.81 11.65 -2.87
CA ARG A 110 -2.03 12.45 -4.08
C ARG A 110 -2.98 13.62 -3.84
N LEU A 111 -4.05 13.43 -3.08
CA LEU A 111 -5.13 14.42 -2.92
C LEU A 111 -4.99 15.29 -1.67
N PHE A 112 -4.37 14.80 -0.61
CA PHE A 112 -4.26 15.51 0.67
C PHE A 112 -2.82 15.73 1.14
N GLY A 113 -1.85 15.10 0.50
CA GLY A 113 -0.44 15.27 0.78
C GLY A 113 0.26 16.13 -0.27
N LYS A 114 1.50 15.76 -0.58
CA LYS A 114 2.35 16.46 -1.58
C LYS A 114 2.52 15.66 -2.88
N GLY A 115 1.76 14.60 -3.08
CA GLY A 115 1.85 13.75 -4.27
C GLY A 115 1.49 14.51 -5.55
N GLY A 116 2.39 14.46 -6.55
CA GLY A 116 2.15 14.99 -7.89
C GLY A 116 1.35 14.02 -8.77
N PRO A 117 0.96 14.44 -10.00
CA PRO A 117 0.27 13.58 -10.95
C PRO A 117 1.14 12.42 -11.46
N ASN A 118 2.45 12.53 -11.31
CA ASN A 118 3.43 11.48 -11.63
C ASN A 118 4.22 11.19 -10.37
N MET A 119 3.96 10.07 -9.72
CA MET A 119 4.63 9.69 -8.49
C MET A 119 4.70 8.18 -8.33
N MET A 120 5.65 7.73 -7.56
CA MET A 120 5.66 6.37 -7.01
C MET A 120 5.38 6.42 -5.51
N PHE A 121 4.46 5.60 -5.07
CA PHE A 121 4.15 5.40 -3.66
C PHE A 121 4.70 4.06 -3.19
N VAL A 122 5.40 4.04 -2.07
CA VAL A 122 5.97 2.84 -1.45
C VAL A 122 5.43 2.70 -0.04
N ARG A 123 4.77 1.60 0.23
CA ARG A 123 4.21 1.26 1.53
C ARG A 123 5.12 0.28 2.25
N LEU A 124 5.89 0.77 3.24
CA LEU A 124 6.73 -0.03 4.12
C LEU A 124 5.99 -0.34 5.42
N ARG A 125 5.25 -1.42 5.44
CA ARG A 125 4.55 -1.92 6.62
C ARG A 125 4.96 -3.38 6.86
N ARG A 126 4.02 -4.28 7.14
CA ARG A 126 4.29 -5.73 7.30
C ARG A 126 4.96 -6.34 6.08
N GLY A 127 4.55 -5.91 4.92
CA GLY A 127 5.16 -6.19 3.64
C GLY A 127 5.67 -4.90 2.99
N VAL A 128 6.05 -5.01 1.72
CA VAL A 128 6.44 -3.90 0.87
C VAL A 128 5.56 -3.90 -0.36
N GLY A 129 4.68 -2.92 -0.45
CA GLY A 129 3.84 -2.67 -1.63
C GLY A 129 4.28 -1.40 -2.34
N GLY A 130 3.98 -1.30 -3.62
CA GLY A 130 4.17 -0.10 -4.42
C GLY A 130 2.94 0.24 -5.23
N ALA A 131 2.80 1.49 -5.59
CA ALA A 131 1.83 1.95 -6.57
C ALA A 131 2.47 3.08 -7.39
N VAL A 132 2.08 3.20 -8.63
CA VAL A 132 2.60 4.24 -9.55
C VAL A 132 1.42 5.01 -10.13
N LEU A 133 1.55 6.33 -10.14
CA LEU A 133 0.63 7.25 -10.79
C LEU A 133 1.36 7.92 -11.96
N LEU A 134 0.77 7.92 -13.15
CA LEU A 134 1.27 8.61 -14.32
C LEU A 134 0.14 9.44 -14.95
N GLY A 135 0.26 10.76 -14.93
CA GLY A 135 -0.78 11.67 -15.39
C GLY A 135 -2.10 11.52 -14.63
N ASP A 136 -2.04 11.32 -13.32
CA ASP A 136 -3.19 11.01 -12.45
C ASP A 136 -3.87 9.64 -12.70
N VAL A 137 -3.28 8.78 -13.53
CA VAL A 137 -3.80 7.45 -13.82
C VAL A 137 -2.93 6.39 -13.13
N PRO A 138 -3.50 5.52 -12.29
CA PRO A 138 -2.75 4.44 -11.65
C PRO A 138 -2.32 3.38 -12.68
N VAL A 139 -1.09 2.92 -12.54
CA VAL A 139 -0.49 1.92 -13.42
C VAL A 139 -0.70 0.52 -12.86
N PHE A 140 -1.59 -0.25 -13.46
CA PHE A 140 -1.86 -1.64 -13.03
C PHE A 140 -1.07 -2.69 -13.81
N GLY A 141 -0.67 -2.40 -15.06
CA GLY A 141 -0.06 -3.37 -15.96
C GLY A 141 -1.08 -4.31 -16.60
N GLU A 142 -0.62 -5.21 -17.46
CA GLU A 142 -1.46 -6.17 -18.20
C GLU A 142 -2.13 -7.20 -17.26
N THR A 143 -1.34 -7.76 -16.33
CA THR A 143 -1.86 -8.60 -15.26
C THR A 143 -1.75 -7.78 -13.97
N PRO A 144 -2.81 -7.21 -13.38
CA PRO A 144 -2.76 -6.14 -12.37
C PRO A 144 -1.81 -6.35 -11.17
N ALA A 145 -0.59 -6.80 -11.45
CA ALA A 145 0.53 -7.02 -10.54
C ALA A 145 1.54 -5.86 -10.60
N GLY A 146 1.18 -4.75 -11.24
CA GLY A 146 1.95 -3.52 -11.17
C GLY A 146 2.11 -3.07 -9.73
N GLY A 147 3.32 -2.63 -9.35
CA GLY A 147 3.57 -2.24 -7.96
C GLY A 147 4.07 -3.33 -7.01
N GLU A 148 4.14 -4.60 -7.43
CA GLU A 148 4.69 -5.72 -6.63
C GLU A 148 6.22 -5.63 -6.44
N ILE A 149 6.75 -4.42 -6.18
CA ILE A 149 8.19 -4.13 -6.00
C ILE A 149 8.79 -4.87 -4.80
N GLY A 150 8.00 -5.16 -3.78
CA GLY A 150 8.41 -5.93 -2.62
C GLY A 150 8.93 -7.32 -2.97
N HIS A 151 8.52 -7.84 -4.13
CA HIS A 151 8.95 -9.14 -4.60
C HIS A 151 10.05 -9.11 -5.67
N ILE A 152 10.69 -7.97 -5.92
CA ILE A 152 11.94 -7.91 -6.69
C ILE A 152 13.06 -8.55 -5.84
N SER A 153 13.76 -9.55 -6.39
CA SER A 153 14.89 -10.20 -5.74
C SER A 153 16.15 -9.35 -5.92
N LEU A 154 16.67 -8.81 -4.83
CA LEU A 154 17.91 -8.02 -4.82
C LEU A 154 19.13 -8.83 -4.38
N ASP A 155 18.89 -9.93 -3.67
CA ASP A 155 19.92 -10.88 -3.23
C ASP A 155 19.46 -12.32 -3.43
N PRO A 156 19.83 -12.98 -4.54
CA PRO A 156 19.43 -14.37 -4.81
C PRO A 156 19.89 -15.37 -3.75
N GLN A 157 20.88 -15.04 -2.92
CA GLN A 157 21.35 -15.84 -1.79
C GLN A 157 20.68 -15.45 -0.45
N GLY A 158 19.90 -14.37 -0.45
CA GLY A 158 19.24 -13.82 0.73
C GLY A 158 18.13 -14.70 1.31
N PRO A 159 17.38 -14.20 2.30
CA PRO A 159 16.36 -14.96 3.02
C PRO A 159 15.23 -15.42 2.08
N PRO A 160 14.59 -16.59 2.37
CA PRO A 160 13.48 -17.08 1.57
C PRO A 160 12.26 -16.16 1.68
N CYS A 161 11.54 -15.99 0.57
CA CYS A 161 10.29 -15.21 0.49
C CYS A 161 9.09 -16.14 0.23
N ALA A 162 7.92 -15.76 0.78
CA ALA A 162 6.67 -16.49 0.58
C ALA A 162 6.23 -16.57 -0.90
N CYS A 163 6.75 -15.69 -1.77
CA CYS A 163 6.51 -15.74 -3.21
C CYS A 163 7.27 -16.86 -3.94
N GLY A 164 8.12 -17.62 -3.25
CA GLY A 164 8.94 -18.71 -3.78
C GLY A 164 10.37 -18.31 -4.17
N LYS A 165 10.70 -17.01 -4.17
CA LYS A 165 12.05 -16.49 -4.45
C LYS A 165 12.86 -16.30 -3.17
N ARG A 166 14.10 -15.82 -3.31
CA ARG A 166 14.98 -15.44 -2.20
C ARG A 166 15.40 -13.99 -2.35
N GLY A 167 15.73 -13.33 -1.21
CA GLY A 167 16.25 -11.97 -1.15
C GLY A 167 15.35 -10.91 -1.78
N CYS A 168 14.05 -11.13 -1.76
CA CYS A 168 13.09 -10.11 -2.16
C CYS A 168 13.22 -8.86 -1.30
N LEU A 169 13.00 -7.68 -1.88
CA LEU A 169 13.03 -6.40 -1.17
C LEU A 169 12.23 -6.45 0.14
N GLU A 170 11.05 -7.04 0.13
CA GLU A 170 10.22 -7.21 1.33
C GLU A 170 10.95 -7.91 2.47
N ARG A 171 11.76 -8.94 2.18
CA ARG A 171 12.52 -9.67 3.20
C ARG A 171 13.68 -8.88 3.76
N LEU A 172 14.13 -7.84 3.07
CA LEU A 172 15.25 -6.98 3.43
C LEU A 172 14.83 -5.71 4.14
N VAL A 173 13.67 -5.10 3.74
CA VAL A 173 13.30 -3.75 4.19
C VAL A 173 11.90 -3.62 4.78
N SER A 174 11.05 -4.66 4.82
CA SER A 174 9.74 -4.54 5.47
C SER A 174 9.88 -4.21 6.96
N ALA A 175 8.91 -3.52 7.54
CA ALA A 175 8.90 -3.21 8.97
C ALA A 175 8.99 -4.50 9.80
N THR A 176 8.32 -5.58 9.41
CA THR A 176 8.43 -6.89 10.07
C THR A 176 9.87 -7.40 10.10
N SER A 177 10.58 -7.36 8.97
CA SER A 177 11.97 -7.83 8.87
C SER A 177 12.91 -6.92 9.64
N LEU A 178 12.72 -5.61 9.58
CA LEU A 178 13.57 -4.64 10.27
C LEU A 178 13.36 -4.66 11.78
N HIS A 179 12.13 -4.70 12.29
CA HIS A 179 11.86 -4.80 13.72
C HIS A 179 12.53 -6.05 14.35
N ALA A 180 12.47 -7.20 13.68
CA ALA A 180 13.12 -8.42 14.16
C ALA A 180 14.65 -8.27 14.28
N ARG A 181 15.28 -7.46 13.42
CA ARG A 181 16.72 -7.14 13.48
C ARG A 181 17.03 -6.07 14.53
N LEU A 182 16.21 -5.02 14.58
CA LEU A 182 16.40 -3.86 15.47
C LEU A 182 16.22 -4.21 16.95
N GLN A 183 15.31 -5.13 17.29
CA GLN A 183 15.10 -5.58 18.67
C GLN A 183 16.32 -6.23 19.31
N ARG A 184 17.26 -6.77 18.52
CA ARG A 184 18.45 -7.47 18.95
C ARG A 184 19.73 -6.64 18.83
N SER A 185 19.60 -5.33 18.58
CA SER A 185 20.71 -4.47 18.18
C SER A 185 20.86 -3.26 19.10
N ASP A 186 22.10 -2.85 19.36
CA ASP A 186 22.42 -1.57 19.98
C ASP A 186 22.16 -0.38 19.01
N GLU A 187 22.25 0.85 19.51
CA GLU A 187 21.91 2.06 18.75
C GLU A 187 22.78 2.23 17.49
N ARG A 188 24.08 1.94 17.58
CA ARG A 188 25.01 2.03 16.46
C ARG A 188 24.66 1.01 15.35
N MET A 189 24.33 -0.20 15.77
CA MET A 189 23.93 -1.28 14.88
C MET A 189 22.56 -0.99 14.25
N ARG A 190 21.61 -0.41 15.02
CA ARG A 190 20.29 0.02 14.49
C ARG A 190 20.45 1.01 13.33
N ALA A 191 21.29 2.05 13.49
CA ALA A 191 21.56 3.00 12.41
C ALA A 191 22.22 2.33 11.18
N SER A 192 23.08 1.32 11.38
CA SER A 192 23.66 0.55 10.28
C SER A 192 22.63 -0.29 9.55
N ILE A 193 21.72 -0.95 10.26
CA ILE A 193 20.61 -1.75 9.69
C ILE A 193 19.70 -0.87 8.85
N LEU A 194 19.34 0.33 9.34
CA LEU A 194 18.47 1.25 8.59
C LEU A 194 19.16 1.84 7.35
N ARG A 195 20.47 2.12 7.41
CA ARG A 195 21.23 2.53 6.22
C ARG A 195 21.29 1.43 5.16
N GLU A 196 21.56 0.20 5.57
CA GLU A 196 21.56 -0.96 4.68
C GLU A 196 20.18 -1.13 4.00
N ALA A 197 19.09 -1.04 4.79
CA ALA A 197 17.73 -1.11 4.27
C ALA A 197 17.43 0.03 3.27
N GLY A 198 17.90 1.25 3.58
CA GLY A 198 17.80 2.38 2.65
C GLY A 198 18.53 2.13 1.34
N THR A 199 19.73 1.55 1.39
CA THR A 199 20.49 1.16 0.19
C THR A 199 19.74 0.15 -0.66
N TYR A 200 19.15 -0.89 -0.06
CA TYR A 200 18.30 -1.84 -0.79
C TYR A 200 17.07 -1.16 -1.42
N LEU A 201 16.42 -0.27 -0.67
CA LEU A 201 15.26 0.49 -1.18
C LEU A 201 15.66 1.36 -2.37
N GLY A 202 16.73 2.16 -2.27
CA GLY A 202 17.22 3.00 -3.37
C GLY A 202 17.62 2.18 -4.62
N THR A 203 18.21 1.01 -4.41
CA THR A 203 18.53 0.07 -5.50
C THR A 203 17.26 -0.42 -6.21
N ALA A 204 16.24 -0.85 -5.46
CA ALA A 204 14.98 -1.32 -6.05
C ALA A 204 14.24 -0.21 -6.81
N LEU A 205 14.32 1.03 -6.33
CA LEU A 205 13.66 2.20 -6.92
C LEU A 205 14.37 2.72 -8.18
N SER A 206 15.63 2.40 -8.38
CA SER A 206 16.41 2.95 -9.51
C SER A 206 15.83 2.59 -10.87
N MET A 207 15.34 1.37 -11.04
CA MET A 207 14.77 0.93 -12.32
C MET A 207 13.42 1.60 -12.63
N PRO A 208 12.39 1.53 -11.76
CA PRO A 208 11.11 2.19 -12.05
C PRO A 208 11.25 3.71 -12.20
N VAL A 209 12.09 4.35 -11.39
CA VAL A 209 12.36 5.79 -11.48
C VAL A 209 12.98 6.16 -12.84
N GLY A 210 14.05 5.46 -13.26
CA GLY A 210 14.70 5.73 -14.53
C GLY A 210 13.85 5.35 -15.74
N LEU A 211 13.02 4.31 -15.65
CA LEU A 211 12.16 3.88 -16.75
C LEU A 211 10.95 4.79 -16.98
N LEU A 212 10.36 5.31 -15.89
CA LEU A 212 9.12 6.09 -15.93
C LEU A 212 9.35 7.59 -15.76
N ASP A 213 10.61 8.03 -15.65
CA ASP A 213 11.01 9.44 -15.45
C ASP A 213 10.26 10.08 -14.27
N LEU A 214 10.30 9.43 -13.11
CA LEU A 214 9.57 9.89 -11.93
C LEU A 214 10.42 10.87 -11.12
N ALA A 215 9.85 12.04 -10.82
CA ALA A 215 10.49 13.06 -9.99
C ALA A 215 10.20 12.88 -8.48
N ASP A 216 9.15 12.16 -8.10
CA ASP A 216 8.66 12.00 -6.72
C ASP A 216 8.48 10.53 -6.34
N VAL A 217 9.13 10.13 -5.25
CA VAL A 217 8.90 8.83 -4.59
C VAL A 217 8.49 9.07 -3.14
N CYS A 218 7.24 8.77 -2.83
CA CYS A 218 6.69 8.90 -1.49
C CYS A 218 6.79 7.57 -0.74
N VAL A 219 7.35 7.57 0.47
CA VAL A 219 7.50 6.38 1.31
C VAL A 219 6.63 6.53 2.56
N TYR A 220 5.68 5.61 2.73
CA TYR A 220 4.81 5.52 3.90
C TYR A 220 5.19 4.35 4.79
N GLY A 221 5.27 4.58 6.08
CA GLY A 221 5.56 3.56 7.09
C GLY A 221 5.70 4.16 8.48
N GLN A 222 5.95 3.30 9.47
CA GLN A 222 6.16 3.74 10.86
C GLN A 222 7.44 4.59 10.98
N SER A 223 7.39 5.63 11.81
CA SER A 223 8.46 6.63 11.91
C SER A 223 9.78 6.10 12.48
N ASP A 224 9.74 5.00 13.22
CA ASP A 224 10.93 4.30 13.71
C ASP A 224 11.68 3.54 12.61
N ILE A 225 11.02 3.22 11.51
CA ILE A 225 11.59 2.58 10.31
C ILE A 225 11.81 3.62 9.21
N VAL A 226 10.74 4.32 8.78
CA VAL A 226 10.81 5.33 7.74
C VAL A 226 11.27 6.66 8.36
N ASN A 227 12.55 6.77 8.62
CA ASN A 227 13.21 7.92 9.24
C ASN A 227 14.31 8.48 8.34
N ASP A 228 14.94 9.56 8.76
CA ASP A 228 15.96 10.25 7.98
C ASP A 228 17.18 9.36 7.65
N THR A 229 17.52 8.41 8.53
CA THR A 229 18.63 7.46 8.30
C THR A 229 18.33 6.55 7.11
N LEU A 230 17.14 5.97 7.05
CA LEU A 230 16.71 5.12 5.96
C LEU A 230 16.54 5.92 4.67
N LEU A 231 15.83 7.06 4.73
CA LEU A 231 15.51 7.87 3.55
C LEU A 231 16.75 8.50 2.93
N SER A 232 17.68 9.02 3.74
CA SER A 232 18.94 9.57 3.24
C SER A 232 19.81 8.53 2.56
N ALA A 233 19.86 7.30 3.09
CA ALA A 233 20.59 6.21 2.46
C ALA A 233 19.93 5.75 1.16
N ALA A 234 18.59 5.69 1.12
CA ALA A 234 17.85 5.38 -0.10
C ALA A 234 18.06 6.44 -1.18
N GLN A 235 18.03 7.72 -0.80
CA GLN A 235 18.28 8.84 -1.70
C GLN A 235 19.71 8.80 -2.26
N ALA A 236 20.71 8.61 -1.40
CA ALA A 236 22.10 8.54 -1.84
C ALA A 236 22.33 7.37 -2.82
N GLN A 237 21.73 6.22 -2.56
CA GLN A 237 21.82 5.08 -3.46
C GLN A 237 21.08 5.31 -4.78
N LEU A 238 19.89 5.92 -4.73
CA LEU A 238 19.15 6.27 -5.93
C LEU A 238 19.95 7.28 -6.79
N ASP A 239 20.46 8.33 -6.18
CA ASP A 239 21.28 9.36 -6.86
C ASP A 239 22.51 8.73 -7.53
N LEU A 240 23.17 7.77 -6.86
CA LEU A 240 24.30 7.04 -7.41
C LEU A 240 23.93 6.23 -8.68
N LEU A 241 22.76 5.63 -8.70
CA LEU A 241 22.34 4.71 -9.77
C LEU A 241 21.60 5.40 -10.92
N THR A 242 20.96 6.55 -10.67
CA THR A 242 20.13 7.24 -11.65
C THR A 242 20.63 8.63 -12.01
N GLY A 243 21.59 9.18 -11.28
CA GLY A 243 22.13 10.53 -11.52
C GLY A 243 22.62 10.70 -12.96
N SER A 244 21.97 11.57 -13.72
CA SER A 244 22.31 11.88 -15.11
C SER A 244 21.93 13.31 -15.48
N SER A 245 22.38 13.78 -16.63
CA SER A 245 21.98 15.07 -17.19
C SER A 245 20.68 15.03 -17.99
N PHE A 246 20.04 13.84 -18.10
CA PHE A 246 18.88 13.66 -18.97
C PHE A 246 17.57 14.05 -18.31
N HIS A 247 17.48 13.95 -17.00
CA HIS A 247 16.27 14.25 -16.24
C HIS A 247 16.59 14.85 -14.86
N PRO A 248 15.64 15.59 -14.25
CA PRO A 248 15.85 16.17 -12.93
C PRO A 248 16.03 15.07 -11.87
N ARG A 249 16.64 15.46 -10.74
CA ARG A 249 16.85 14.58 -9.60
C ARG A 249 15.51 14.12 -9.02
N THR A 250 15.33 12.83 -8.89
CA THR A 250 14.19 12.25 -8.17
C THR A 250 14.34 12.47 -6.66
N ILE A 251 13.27 12.83 -5.99
CA ILE A 251 13.23 13.01 -4.53
C ILE A 251 12.51 11.82 -3.87
N ILE A 252 13.20 11.16 -2.95
CA ILE A 252 12.58 10.20 -2.02
C ILE A 252 12.20 10.96 -0.76
N ARG A 253 10.93 10.95 -0.41
CA ARG A 253 10.41 11.65 0.76
C ARG A 253 9.47 10.78 1.59
N ARG A 254 9.23 11.18 2.83
CA ARG A 254 8.19 10.61 3.66
C ARG A 254 6.81 11.03 3.15
N CYS A 255 5.82 10.16 3.34
CA CYS A 255 4.40 10.50 3.19
C CYS A 255 4.03 11.64 4.15
N GLU A 256 3.32 12.64 3.64
CA GLU A 256 2.82 13.75 4.46
C GLU A 256 1.53 13.37 5.20
N CYS A 257 0.76 12.44 4.63
CA CYS A 257 -0.47 11.99 5.26
C CYS A 257 -0.19 10.99 6.38
N GLU A 258 -0.86 11.16 7.51
CA GLU A 258 -0.77 10.30 8.68
C GLU A 258 -2.08 9.51 8.90
N GLY A 259 -2.06 8.56 9.84
CA GLY A 259 -3.22 7.75 10.21
C GLY A 259 -3.52 6.62 9.22
N GLU A 260 -4.79 6.25 9.11
CA GLU A 260 -5.23 5.15 8.24
C GLU A 260 -5.51 5.65 6.82
N ILE A 261 -4.45 6.08 6.14
CA ILE A 261 -4.50 6.63 4.78
C ILE A 261 -5.08 5.66 3.75
N THR A 262 -5.02 4.35 4.01
CA THR A 262 -5.60 3.34 3.12
C THR A 262 -7.13 3.42 3.09
N LEU A 263 -7.78 3.56 4.25
CA LEU A 263 -9.24 3.73 4.34
C LEU A 263 -9.71 4.99 3.63
N ARG A 264 -9.02 6.10 3.88
CA ARG A 264 -9.34 7.39 3.27
C ARG A 264 -9.20 7.35 1.74
N GLY A 265 -8.11 6.77 1.25
CA GLY A 265 -7.86 6.65 -0.19
C GLY A 265 -8.87 5.73 -0.88
N GLU A 266 -9.29 4.66 -0.23
CA GLU A 266 -10.32 3.78 -0.76
C GLU A 266 -11.69 4.47 -0.82
N ALA A 267 -12.03 5.30 0.17
CA ALA A 267 -13.24 6.12 0.12
C ALA A 267 -13.22 7.12 -1.05
N LEU A 268 -12.06 7.69 -1.36
CA LEU A 268 -11.87 8.57 -2.52
C LEU A 268 -12.02 7.83 -3.85
N SER A 269 -11.57 6.58 -3.94
CA SER A 269 -11.79 5.75 -5.13
C SER A 269 -13.28 5.51 -5.37
N VAL A 270 -14.06 5.25 -4.32
CA VAL A 270 -15.53 5.13 -4.41
C VAL A 270 -16.17 6.43 -4.91
N LEU A 271 -15.72 7.57 -4.39
CA LEU A 271 -16.23 8.88 -4.82
C LEU A 271 -15.89 9.16 -6.30
N HIS A 272 -14.68 8.86 -6.71
CA HIS A 272 -14.24 9.01 -8.10
C HIS A 272 -15.12 8.17 -9.05
N ASP A 273 -15.27 6.87 -8.78
CA ASP A 273 -16.12 5.98 -9.57
C ASP A 273 -17.58 6.45 -9.63
N TYR A 274 -18.09 6.97 -8.52
CA TYR A 274 -19.44 7.51 -8.47
C TYR A 274 -19.64 8.78 -9.34
N LEU A 275 -18.62 9.63 -9.43
CA LEU A 275 -18.67 10.86 -10.26
C LEU A 275 -18.50 10.56 -11.75
N GLU A 276 -17.69 9.56 -12.12
CA GLU A 276 -17.46 9.18 -13.51
C GLU A 276 -18.63 8.39 -14.13
N ASN A 277 -19.41 7.69 -13.33
CA ASN A 277 -20.53 6.87 -13.79
C ASN A 277 -21.90 7.60 -13.74
N ARG A 278 -21.90 8.91 -13.55
CA ARG A 278 -23.08 9.79 -13.66
C ARG A 278 -23.11 10.54 -14.97
#